data_1e2191301504dc4a0f73ec25b602cea1
#
_entry.id   1e2191301504dc4a0f73ec25b602cea1
#
_cell.length_a   1.000
_cell.length_b   1.000
_cell.length_c   1.000
_cell.angle_alpha   90.00
_cell.angle_beta   90.00
_cell.angle_gamma   90.00
#
_symmetry.space_group_name_H-M   'P 1'
#
loop_
_entity.id
_entity.type
_entity.pdbx_description
1 polymer ?
#
loop_
_entity_poly.entity_id
_entity_poly.type
_entity_poly.pdbx_seq_one_letter_code
_entity_poly.pdbx_strand_id
1 'polypeptide(L)'
;MTNALLFARNFFRYPRMLGSIVPSSRFLIRQLLAPVDWSQARVVVEYGPGVGVITAEVLRRLRPDGRLIAIETNPDFVNFLRASTSDPRLSVVQGSAEAVVDVLQRHGLAQASCIISGIPFSTIPGPLRAHILKETRRALEPRGAFLVYQFSSRVLDDLRRTFHEVRRSFAPLNVLPAHLFFCRPEALAG
;
A
#
# COMPACT_ATOMS: atom_id res chain seq x y z
N MET A 1 5.14 -22.20 8.31
CA MET A 1 4.28 -22.29 7.11
C MET A 1 4.98 -21.59 5.96
N THR A 2 5.05 -22.17 4.78
CA THR A 2 5.62 -21.49 3.61
C THR A 2 4.64 -20.42 3.09
N ASN A 3 5.15 -19.34 2.47
CA ASN A 3 4.33 -18.28 1.86
C ASN A 3 3.27 -18.86 0.91
N ALA A 4 3.61 -19.91 0.14
CA ALA A 4 2.70 -20.57 -0.79
C ALA A 4 1.52 -21.28 -0.08
N LEU A 5 1.74 -21.89 1.08
CA LEU A 5 0.69 -22.58 1.84
C LEU A 5 -0.29 -21.60 2.48
N LEU A 6 0.23 -20.51 3.07
CA LEU A 6 -0.59 -19.44 3.61
C LEU A 6 -1.41 -18.77 2.52
N PHE A 7 -0.77 -18.53 1.37
CA PHE A 7 -1.40 -18.02 0.16
C PHE A 7 -2.55 -18.91 -0.29
N ALA A 8 -2.31 -20.23 -0.49
CA ALA A 8 -3.33 -21.17 -0.93
C ALA A 8 -4.51 -21.25 0.06
N ARG A 9 -4.23 -21.29 1.36
CA ARG A 9 -5.28 -21.33 2.40
C ARG A 9 -6.17 -20.08 2.36
N ASN A 10 -5.59 -18.90 2.23
CA ASN A 10 -6.35 -17.65 2.16
C ASN A 10 -7.06 -17.49 0.81
N PHE A 11 -6.49 -18.00 -0.29
CA PHE A 11 -7.12 -18.05 -1.60
C PHE A 11 -8.48 -18.80 -1.55
N PHE A 12 -8.52 -19.99 -0.94
CA PHE A 12 -9.75 -20.77 -0.83
C PHE A 12 -10.72 -20.21 0.23
N ARG A 13 -10.21 -19.57 1.28
CA ARG A 13 -11.04 -19.05 2.37
C ARG A 13 -11.66 -17.69 2.05
N TYR A 14 -10.99 -16.89 1.24
CA TYR A 14 -11.40 -15.51 0.92
C TYR A 14 -11.31 -15.22 -0.59
N PRO A 15 -12.13 -15.88 -1.43
CA PRO A 15 -12.02 -15.75 -2.90
C PRO A 15 -12.25 -14.33 -3.42
N ARG A 16 -12.96 -13.47 -2.68
CA ARG A 16 -13.16 -12.06 -3.02
C ARG A 16 -11.91 -11.17 -2.81
N MET A 17 -10.89 -11.69 -2.14
CA MET A 17 -9.60 -11.00 -1.94
C MET A 17 -8.56 -11.34 -3.02
N LEU A 18 -8.99 -11.94 -4.12
CA LEU A 18 -8.13 -12.40 -5.24
C LEU A 18 -7.14 -11.34 -5.73
N GLY A 19 -7.53 -10.06 -5.72
CA GLY A 19 -6.67 -8.96 -6.16
C GLY A 19 -5.45 -8.68 -5.27
N SER A 20 -5.53 -9.00 -3.97
CA SER A 20 -4.44 -8.77 -3.00
C SER A 20 -3.60 -10.03 -2.74
N ILE A 21 -4.01 -11.17 -3.29
CA ILE A 21 -3.41 -12.47 -2.98
C ILE A 21 -2.36 -12.90 -4.03
N VAL A 22 -2.42 -12.39 -5.28
CA VAL A 22 -1.42 -12.72 -6.30
C VAL A 22 -0.11 -12.00 -5.97
N PRO A 23 1.02 -12.72 -5.76
CA PRO A 23 2.29 -12.08 -5.49
C PRO A 23 2.68 -11.13 -6.61
N SER A 24 2.95 -9.87 -6.26
CA SER A 24 3.39 -8.88 -7.24
C SER A 24 4.73 -9.27 -7.83
N SER A 25 4.85 -9.23 -9.16
CA SER A 25 6.10 -9.52 -9.83
C SER A 25 7.17 -8.49 -9.48
N ARG A 26 8.46 -8.88 -9.57
CA ARG A 26 9.58 -7.94 -9.36
C ARG A 26 9.51 -6.73 -10.28
N PHE A 27 8.98 -6.89 -11.50
CA PHE A 27 8.78 -5.81 -12.46
C PHE A 27 7.72 -4.81 -11.99
N LEU A 28 6.56 -5.30 -11.52
CA LEU A 28 5.51 -4.46 -10.97
C LEU A 28 6.03 -3.67 -9.76
N ILE A 29 6.67 -4.34 -8.81
CA ILE A 29 7.18 -3.71 -7.59
C ILE A 29 8.24 -2.66 -7.93
N ARG A 30 9.18 -2.98 -8.83
CA ARG A 30 10.20 -2.02 -9.26
C ARG A 30 9.56 -0.78 -9.90
N GLN A 31 8.58 -0.97 -10.78
CA GLN A 31 7.88 0.12 -11.46
C GLN A 31 7.02 0.93 -10.48
N LEU A 32 6.31 0.27 -9.55
CA LEU A 32 5.49 0.91 -8.53
C LEU A 32 6.33 1.81 -7.62
N LEU A 33 7.48 1.33 -7.18
CA LEU A 33 8.34 2.00 -6.20
C LEU A 33 9.35 2.98 -6.84
N ALA A 34 9.47 3.00 -8.17
CA ALA A 34 10.43 3.85 -8.88
C ALA A 34 10.29 5.37 -8.62
N PRO A 35 9.07 5.93 -8.47
CA PRO A 35 8.90 7.37 -8.27
C PRO A 35 9.23 7.87 -6.86
N VAL A 36 9.53 6.98 -5.90
CA VAL A 36 9.81 7.35 -4.51
C VAL A 36 11.26 7.79 -4.36
N ASP A 37 11.48 8.98 -3.81
CA ASP A 37 12.79 9.39 -3.34
C ASP A 37 13.08 8.76 -1.97
N TRP A 38 13.73 7.61 -1.98
CA TRP A 38 14.05 6.84 -0.79
C TRP A 38 15.04 7.55 0.15
N SER A 39 15.78 8.55 -0.35
CA SER A 39 16.66 9.37 0.49
C SER A 39 15.88 10.30 1.41
N GLN A 40 14.65 10.66 1.03
CA GLN A 40 13.77 11.55 1.78
C GLN A 40 12.60 10.81 2.45
N ALA A 41 12.27 9.60 2.03
CA ALA A 41 11.15 8.83 2.58
C ALA A 41 11.43 8.38 4.01
N ARG A 42 10.84 9.07 4.99
CA ARG A 42 11.00 8.78 6.43
C ARG A 42 9.90 7.89 6.96
N VAL A 43 8.66 8.14 6.56
CA VAL A 43 7.50 7.39 7.01
C VAL A 43 6.78 6.82 5.79
N VAL A 44 6.73 5.50 5.71
CA VAL A 44 6.01 4.78 4.67
C VAL A 44 4.86 4.00 5.29
N VAL A 45 3.69 4.03 4.66
CA VAL A 45 2.54 3.19 5.05
C VAL A 45 2.23 2.23 3.91
N GLU A 46 1.93 0.99 4.23
CA GLU A 46 1.50 -0.02 3.26
C GLU A 46 0.10 -0.54 3.63
N TYR A 47 -0.85 -0.46 2.71
CA TYR A 47 -2.18 -1.03 2.84
C TYR A 47 -2.25 -2.41 2.18
N GLY A 48 -2.65 -3.42 2.95
CA GLY A 48 -2.82 -4.78 2.47
C GLY A 48 -1.50 -5.44 2.06
N PRO A 49 -0.50 -5.52 2.97
CA PRO A 49 0.80 -6.14 2.69
C PRO A 49 0.70 -7.62 2.32
N GLY A 50 -0.35 -8.32 2.75
CA GLY A 50 -0.52 -9.75 2.53
C GLY A 50 0.66 -10.56 3.07
N VAL A 51 1.37 -11.28 2.19
CA VAL A 51 2.57 -12.06 2.55
C VAL A 51 3.87 -11.22 2.57
N GLY A 52 3.78 -9.89 2.42
CA GLY A 52 4.90 -8.97 2.63
C GLY A 52 5.91 -8.84 1.49
N VAL A 53 5.54 -9.13 0.25
CA VAL A 53 6.48 -9.02 -0.89
C VAL A 53 6.90 -7.56 -1.13
N ILE A 54 5.94 -6.62 -1.10
CA ILE A 54 6.23 -5.19 -1.20
C ILE A 54 6.88 -4.68 0.09
N THR A 55 6.39 -5.13 1.26
CA THR A 55 6.99 -4.84 2.58
C THR A 55 8.49 -5.07 2.59
N ALA A 56 8.94 -6.26 2.16
CA ALA A 56 10.36 -6.62 2.12
C ALA A 56 11.17 -5.69 1.19
N GLU A 57 10.62 -5.34 0.03
CA GLU A 57 11.30 -4.45 -0.91
C GLU A 57 11.34 -2.99 -0.42
N VAL A 58 10.31 -2.53 0.31
CA VAL A 58 10.30 -1.23 0.98
C VAL A 58 11.37 -1.19 2.06
N LEU A 59 11.44 -2.19 2.94
CA LEU A 59 12.45 -2.28 4.00
C LEU A 59 13.89 -2.28 3.44
N ARG A 60 14.12 -2.93 2.29
CA ARG A 60 15.42 -2.93 1.62
C ARG A 60 15.84 -1.55 1.13
N ARG A 61 14.89 -0.67 0.79
CA ARG A 61 15.15 0.68 0.26
C ARG A 61 15.07 1.76 1.33
N LEU A 62 14.30 1.51 2.37
CA LEU A 62 14.01 2.47 3.43
C LEU A 62 15.29 2.83 4.20
N ARG A 63 15.43 4.10 4.54
CA ARG A 63 16.51 4.64 5.37
C ARG A 63 16.64 3.87 6.70
N PRO A 64 17.83 3.86 7.32
CA PRO A 64 18.00 3.25 8.64
C PRO A 64 17.12 3.88 9.74
N ASP A 65 16.85 5.18 9.64
CA ASP A 65 16.00 5.96 10.56
C ASP A 65 14.54 6.04 10.09
N GLY A 66 14.18 5.37 8.99
CA GLY A 66 12.84 5.34 8.45
C GLY A 66 11.90 4.39 9.19
N ARG A 67 10.59 4.57 9.00
CA ARG A 67 9.54 3.73 9.58
C ARG A 67 8.59 3.23 8.50
N LEU A 68 8.25 1.94 8.57
CA LEU A 68 7.23 1.31 7.74
C LEU A 68 6.08 0.84 8.62
N ILE A 69 4.88 1.32 8.35
CA ILE A 69 3.65 0.87 8.99
C ILE A 69 2.84 0.06 7.98
N ALA A 70 2.68 -1.23 8.22
CA ALA A 70 1.90 -2.15 7.41
C ALA A 70 0.51 -2.36 8.05
N ILE A 71 -0.56 -1.91 7.37
CA ILE A 71 -1.95 -2.02 7.85
C ILE A 71 -2.62 -3.15 7.10
N GLU A 72 -3.06 -4.20 7.83
CA GLU A 72 -3.65 -5.41 7.27
C GLU A 72 -4.90 -5.80 8.05
N THR A 73 -5.97 -6.12 7.34
CA THR A 73 -7.25 -6.55 7.96
C THR A 73 -7.26 -8.03 8.31
N ASN A 74 -6.54 -8.86 7.57
CA ASN A 74 -6.53 -10.31 7.76
C ASN A 74 -5.55 -10.72 8.88
N PRO A 75 -6.04 -11.28 10.00
CA PRO A 75 -5.19 -11.66 11.13
C PRO A 75 -4.14 -12.73 10.78
N ASP A 76 -4.41 -13.61 9.82
CA ASP A 76 -3.44 -14.61 9.38
C ASP A 76 -2.21 -13.97 8.73
N PHE A 77 -2.40 -12.93 7.90
CA PHE A 77 -1.30 -12.18 7.29
C PHE A 77 -0.58 -11.31 8.33
N VAL A 78 -1.30 -10.70 9.26
CA VAL A 78 -0.70 -9.95 10.37
C VAL A 78 0.25 -10.84 11.17
N ASN A 79 -0.23 -12.02 11.59
CA ASN A 79 0.57 -12.98 12.35
C ASN A 79 1.76 -13.50 11.55
N PHE A 80 1.55 -13.77 10.27
CA PHE A 80 2.62 -14.21 9.38
C PHE A 80 3.73 -13.15 9.27
N LEU A 81 3.38 -11.89 9.01
CA LEU A 81 4.35 -10.80 8.87
C LEU A 81 5.15 -10.56 10.16
N ARG A 82 4.47 -10.56 11.32
CA ARG A 82 5.12 -10.42 12.63
C ARG A 82 6.09 -11.56 12.91
N ALA A 83 5.77 -12.78 12.48
CA ALA A 83 6.63 -13.94 12.68
C ALA A 83 7.78 -14.04 11.66
N SER A 84 7.61 -13.50 10.45
CA SER A 84 8.55 -13.65 9.34
C SER A 84 9.52 -12.46 9.18
N THR A 85 9.27 -11.33 9.86
CA THR A 85 10.06 -10.11 9.69
C THR A 85 10.45 -9.53 11.04
N SER A 86 11.75 -9.47 11.30
CA SER A 86 12.33 -8.94 12.57
C SER A 86 12.96 -7.56 12.39
N ASP A 87 12.56 -6.79 11.37
CA ASP A 87 13.11 -5.45 11.13
C ASP A 87 12.50 -4.44 12.11
N PRO A 88 13.31 -3.73 12.93
CA PRO A 88 12.82 -2.79 13.94
C PRO A 88 12.10 -1.56 13.34
N ARG A 89 12.28 -1.31 12.05
CA ARG A 89 11.61 -0.22 11.32
C ARG A 89 10.17 -0.57 10.94
N LEU A 90 9.78 -1.87 11.01
CA LEU A 90 8.44 -2.34 10.64
C LEU A 90 7.51 -2.38 11.85
N SER A 91 6.35 -1.75 11.71
CA SER A 91 5.20 -1.92 12.60
C SER A 91 4.03 -2.55 11.84
N VAL A 92 3.60 -3.74 12.26
CA VAL A 92 2.45 -4.44 11.65
C VAL A 92 1.20 -4.18 12.49
N VAL A 93 0.23 -3.49 11.90
CA VAL A 93 -1.03 -3.08 12.53
C VAL A 93 -2.19 -3.89 11.94
N GLN A 94 -2.94 -4.58 12.81
CA GLN A 94 -4.22 -5.17 12.40
C GLN A 94 -5.28 -4.08 12.38
N GLY A 95 -5.83 -3.78 11.20
CA GLY A 95 -6.83 -2.72 11.05
C GLY A 95 -7.18 -2.42 9.60
N SER A 96 -8.07 -1.45 9.43
CA SER A 96 -8.50 -0.94 8.12
C SER A 96 -7.70 0.29 7.71
N ALA A 97 -7.48 0.47 6.41
CA ALA A 97 -6.86 1.65 5.82
C ALA A 97 -7.62 2.96 6.12
N GLU A 98 -8.91 2.88 6.46
CA GLU A 98 -9.70 4.06 6.86
C GLU A 98 -9.18 4.73 8.14
N ALA A 99 -8.50 3.97 9.01
CA ALA A 99 -7.95 4.46 10.27
C ALA A 99 -6.49 4.95 10.16
N VAL A 100 -5.97 5.21 8.95
CA VAL A 100 -4.56 5.52 8.73
C VAL A 100 -4.06 6.71 9.54
N VAL A 101 -4.87 7.77 9.67
CA VAL A 101 -4.52 8.97 10.45
C VAL A 101 -4.35 8.62 11.93
N ASP A 102 -5.30 7.89 12.50
CA ASP A 102 -5.24 7.43 13.89
C ASP A 102 -4.07 6.47 14.13
N VAL A 103 -3.77 5.63 13.15
CA VAL A 103 -2.62 4.70 13.21
C VAL A 103 -1.32 5.49 13.26
N LEU A 104 -1.13 6.49 12.40
CA LEU A 104 0.04 7.37 12.42
C LEU A 104 0.18 8.08 13.78
N GLN A 105 -0.91 8.68 14.28
CA GLN A 105 -0.92 9.39 15.58
C GLN A 105 -0.51 8.46 16.74
N ARG A 106 -1.03 7.24 16.80
CA ARG A 106 -0.66 6.24 17.82
C ARG A 106 0.83 5.84 17.78
N HIS A 107 1.49 6.02 16.63
CA HIS A 107 2.92 5.81 16.47
C HIS A 107 3.75 7.08 16.65
N GLY A 108 3.13 8.21 17.09
CA GLY A 108 3.80 9.50 17.27
C GLY A 108 4.21 10.16 15.94
N LEU A 109 3.52 9.83 14.84
CA LEU A 109 3.80 10.33 13.50
C LEU A 109 2.67 11.24 13.03
N ALA A 110 3.03 12.37 12.42
CA ALA A 110 2.05 13.33 11.90
C ALA A 110 1.51 12.91 10.53
N GLN A 111 2.39 12.60 9.62
CA GLN A 111 2.08 12.29 8.22
C GLN A 111 3.07 11.28 7.63
N ALA A 112 2.74 10.73 6.49
CA ALA A 112 3.55 9.79 5.73
C ALA A 112 4.16 10.45 4.49
N SER A 113 5.43 10.19 4.22
CA SER A 113 6.11 10.60 2.98
C SER A 113 5.59 9.80 1.78
N CYS A 114 5.16 8.55 2.02
CA CYS A 114 4.64 7.68 0.99
C CYS A 114 3.60 6.70 1.57
N ILE A 115 2.51 6.50 0.83
CA ILE A 115 1.53 5.44 1.13
C ILE A 115 1.45 4.54 -0.10
N ILE A 116 1.53 3.22 0.11
CA ILE A 116 1.47 2.20 -0.95
C ILE A 116 0.23 1.35 -0.71
N SER A 117 -0.54 1.08 -1.75
CA SER A 117 -1.79 0.34 -1.62
C SER A 117 -1.86 -0.87 -2.55
N GLY A 118 -2.03 -2.04 -1.93
CA GLY A 118 -2.38 -3.31 -2.57
C GLY A 118 -3.84 -3.73 -2.35
N ILE A 119 -4.66 -2.91 -1.68
CA ILE A 119 -6.05 -3.29 -1.43
C ILE A 119 -6.91 -3.14 -2.69
N PRO A 120 -7.86 -4.05 -2.95
CA PRO A 120 -8.65 -4.05 -4.19
C PRO A 120 -9.79 -3.02 -4.13
N PHE A 121 -9.50 -1.75 -4.41
CA PHE A 121 -10.49 -0.65 -4.35
C PHE A 121 -11.76 -0.91 -5.15
N SER A 122 -11.68 -1.67 -6.25
CA SER A 122 -12.84 -2.01 -7.08
C SER A 122 -13.89 -2.87 -6.37
N THR A 123 -13.53 -3.55 -5.28
CA THR A 123 -14.43 -4.41 -4.48
C THR A 123 -14.93 -3.71 -3.21
N ILE A 124 -14.36 -2.54 -2.88
CA ILE A 124 -14.75 -1.76 -1.70
C ILE A 124 -15.99 -0.92 -2.03
N PRO A 125 -17.03 -0.90 -1.15
CA PRO A 125 -18.19 -0.04 -1.33
C PRO A 125 -17.82 1.43 -1.52
N GLY A 126 -18.52 2.13 -2.42
CA GLY A 126 -18.20 3.51 -2.80
C GLY A 126 -17.99 4.48 -1.64
N PRO A 127 -18.91 4.57 -0.65
CA PRO A 127 -18.74 5.45 0.50
C PRO A 127 -17.48 5.16 1.31
N LEU A 128 -17.19 3.87 1.58
CA LEU A 128 -15.99 3.46 2.32
C LEU A 128 -14.72 3.75 1.52
N ARG A 129 -14.74 3.49 0.20
CA ARG A 129 -13.62 3.79 -0.69
C ARG A 129 -13.31 5.29 -0.71
N ALA A 130 -14.33 6.14 -0.83
CA ALA A 130 -14.16 7.59 -0.78
C ALA A 130 -13.59 8.06 0.57
N HIS A 131 -14.05 7.47 1.68
CA HIS A 131 -13.52 7.75 3.00
C HIS A 131 -12.04 7.37 3.12
N ILE A 132 -11.66 6.16 2.73
CA ILE A 132 -10.25 5.70 2.73
C ILE A 132 -9.38 6.66 1.92
N LEU A 133 -9.79 7.05 0.71
CA LEU A 133 -9.01 7.96 -0.13
C LEU A 133 -8.86 9.35 0.49
N LYS A 134 -9.91 9.87 1.13
CA LYS A 134 -9.87 11.14 1.87
C LYS A 134 -8.88 11.08 3.03
N GLU A 135 -8.96 10.03 3.86
CA GLU A 135 -8.04 9.85 4.99
C GLU A 135 -6.60 9.60 4.52
N THR A 136 -6.42 8.87 3.41
CA THR A 136 -5.11 8.71 2.76
C THR A 136 -4.50 10.06 2.37
N ARG A 137 -5.30 10.97 1.76
CA ARG A 137 -4.82 12.30 1.40
C ARG A 137 -4.42 13.12 2.64
N ARG A 138 -5.21 13.04 3.73
CA ARG A 138 -4.90 13.73 5.00
C ARG A 138 -3.63 13.20 5.67
N ALA A 139 -3.40 11.89 5.54
CA ALA A 139 -2.24 11.22 6.11
C ALA A 139 -0.93 11.47 5.37
N LEU A 140 -0.98 12.01 4.15
CA LEU A 140 0.20 12.31 3.35
C LEU A 140 0.78 13.69 3.67
N GLU A 141 2.12 13.77 3.67
CA GLU A 141 2.84 15.03 3.59
C GLU A 141 2.44 15.81 2.32
N PRO A 142 2.53 17.17 2.28
CA PRO A 142 2.21 17.95 1.10
C PRO A 142 2.92 17.49 -0.17
N ARG A 143 4.18 17.07 -0.05
CA ARG A 143 4.99 16.49 -1.14
C ARG A 143 4.96 14.97 -1.18
N GLY A 144 4.14 14.34 -0.36
CA GLY A 144 4.00 12.88 -0.27
C GLY A 144 3.43 12.25 -1.54
N ALA A 145 3.49 10.93 -1.62
CA ALA A 145 2.99 10.18 -2.76
C ALA A 145 2.08 9.04 -2.32
N PHE A 146 0.95 8.85 -3.01
CA PHE A 146 0.12 7.66 -2.91
C PHE A 146 0.31 6.78 -4.15
N LEU A 147 0.82 5.57 -3.94
CA LEU A 147 1.13 4.61 -4.97
C LEU A 147 0.12 3.47 -4.91
N VAL A 148 -0.59 3.23 -6.01
CA VAL A 148 -1.66 2.23 -6.04
C VAL A 148 -1.43 1.29 -7.20
N TYR A 149 -1.55 -0.01 -6.98
CA TYR A 149 -1.68 -0.97 -8.08
C TYR A 149 -3.02 -1.66 -8.05
N GLN A 150 -3.64 -1.84 -9.22
CA GLN A 150 -4.97 -2.43 -9.39
C GLN A 150 -5.03 -3.26 -10.67
N PHE A 151 -5.82 -4.32 -10.67
CA PHE A 151 -6.12 -5.10 -11.90
C PHE A 151 -7.23 -4.46 -12.73
N SER A 152 -7.85 -3.39 -12.23
CA SER A 152 -8.91 -2.63 -12.89
C SER A 152 -8.64 -1.13 -12.79
N SER A 153 -9.04 -0.37 -13.81
CA SER A 153 -8.93 1.10 -13.80
C SER A 153 -10.11 1.81 -13.11
N ARG A 154 -11.08 1.09 -12.56
CA ARG A 154 -12.33 1.66 -11.97
C ARG A 154 -12.09 2.68 -10.86
N VAL A 155 -10.96 2.59 -10.16
CA VAL A 155 -10.61 3.54 -9.08
C VAL A 155 -10.12 4.90 -9.61
N LEU A 156 -9.79 5.02 -10.90
CA LEU A 156 -9.14 6.20 -11.46
C LEU A 156 -9.94 7.50 -11.22
N ASP A 157 -11.25 7.46 -11.41
CA ASP A 157 -12.09 8.66 -11.23
C ASP A 157 -12.18 9.09 -9.76
N ASP A 158 -12.18 8.12 -8.83
CA ASP A 158 -12.13 8.42 -7.40
C ASP A 158 -10.78 9.02 -7.00
N LEU A 159 -9.67 8.52 -7.57
CA LEU A 159 -8.34 9.08 -7.37
C LEU A 159 -8.26 10.54 -7.88
N ARG A 160 -8.77 10.79 -9.10
CA ARG A 160 -8.79 12.14 -9.70
C ARG A 160 -9.64 13.14 -8.92
N ARG A 161 -10.72 12.68 -8.28
CA ARG A 161 -11.56 13.53 -7.40
C ARG A 161 -10.86 13.86 -6.07
N THR A 162 -9.94 13.03 -5.64
CA THR A 162 -9.30 13.14 -4.32
C THR A 162 -7.95 13.82 -4.36
N PHE A 163 -7.14 13.52 -5.37
CA PHE A 163 -5.75 13.96 -5.48
C PHE A 163 -5.58 15.01 -6.57
N HIS A 164 -4.65 15.94 -6.35
CA HIS A 164 -4.38 17.03 -7.30
C HIS A 164 -3.77 16.51 -8.60
N GLU A 165 -2.82 15.58 -8.51
CA GLU A 165 -2.19 14.95 -9.68
C GLU A 165 -2.37 13.43 -9.62
N VAL A 166 -2.77 12.82 -10.73
CA VAL A 166 -2.87 11.37 -10.87
C VAL A 166 -2.25 10.95 -12.19
N ARG A 167 -1.06 10.35 -12.14
CA ARG A 167 -0.40 9.72 -13.28
C ARG A 167 -0.74 8.24 -13.32
N ARG A 168 -0.99 7.71 -14.50
CA ARG A 168 -1.27 6.29 -14.72
C ARG A 168 -0.15 5.65 -15.52
N SER A 169 0.19 4.42 -15.15
CA SER A 169 1.06 3.54 -15.90
C SER A 169 0.46 2.13 -15.96
N PHE A 170 1.08 1.24 -16.71
CA PHE A 170 0.61 -0.12 -16.88
C PHE A 170 1.79 -1.10 -16.76
N ALA A 171 1.61 -2.17 -15.99
CA ALA A 171 2.58 -3.23 -15.78
C ALA A 171 2.12 -4.53 -16.44
N PRO A 172 2.48 -4.77 -17.72
CA PRO A 172 2.04 -5.97 -18.45
C PRO A 172 2.74 -7.25 -17.98
N LEU A 173 3.97 -7.12 -17.46
CA LEU A 173 4.82 -8.24 -17.00
C LEU A 173 4.55 -8.63 -15.55
N ASN A 174 3.27 -8.72 -15.18
CA ASN A 174 2.82 -9.27 -13.91
C ASN A 174 1.96 -10.51 -14.18
N VAL A 175 1.78 -11.39 -13.20
CA VAL A 175 0.95 -12.61 -13.33
C VAL A 175 -0.46 -12.24 -13.85
N LEU A 176 -1.03 -11.16 -13.31
CA LEU A 176 -2.19 -10.47 -13.89
C LEU A 176 -1.73 -9.05 -14.22
N PRO A 177 -1.85 -8.59 -15.49
CA PRO A 177 -1.50 -7.23 -15.86
C PRO A 177 -2.17 -6.20 -14.97
N ALA A 178 -1.42 -5.19 -14.51
CA ALA A 178 -1.90 -4.25 -13.51
C ALA A 178 -1.75 -2.80 -13.95
N HIS A 179 -2.72 -1.98 -13.56
CA HIS A 179 -2.63 -0.52 -13.62
C HIS A 179 -1.91 0.00 -12.40
N LEU A 180 -0.99 0.92 -12.60
CA LEU A 180 -0.29 1.66 -11.56
C LEU A 180 -0.78 3.09 -11.57
N PHE A 181 -1.09 3.63 -10.38
CA PHE A 181 -1.49 5.03 -10.21
C PHE A 181 -0.52 5.68 -9.22
N PHE A 182 -0.06 6.85 -9.59
CA PHE A 182 0.86 7.69 -8.81
C PHE A 182 0.16 9.00 -8.53
N CYS A 183 -0.25 9.20 -7.28
CA CYS A 183 -1.09 10.32 -6.86
C CYS A 183 -0.30 11.27 -5.96
N ARG A 184 -0.51 12.58 -6.15
CA ARG A 184 0.03 13.64 -5.30
C ARG A 184 -1.12 14.41 -4.64
N PRO A 185 -1.03 14.69 -3.31
CA PRO A 185 -2.09 15.41 -2.61
C PRO A 185 -2.17 16.88 -3.01
N GLU A 186 -1.03 17.50 -3.35
CA GLU A 186 -0.89 18.91 -3.73
C GLU A 186 -0.06 19.07 -5.00
N ALA A 187 -0.16 20.24 -5.65
CA ALA A 187 0.74 20.62 -6.73
C ALA A 187 2.17 20.74 -6.18
N LEU A 188 3.15 20.20 -6.92
CA LEU A 188 4.54 20.52 -6.63
C LEU A 188 4.73 22.00 -6.96
N ALA A 189 5.14 22.79 -5.96
CA ALA A 189 5.63 24.14 -6.23
C ALA A 189 6.83 24.03 -7.21
N GLY A 190 6.70 24.66 -8.38
CA GLY A 190 7.73 24.72 -9.41
C GLY A 190 9.00 25.43 -8.93
#